data_e0382d8705f50ce766369b3e4b62155d
#
_entry.id   e0382d8705f50ce766369b3e4b62155d
#
_cell.length_a   1.000
_cell.length_b   1.000
_cell.length_c   1.000
_cell.angle_alpha   90.00
_cell.angle_beta   90.00
_cell.angle_gamma   90.00
#
_symmetry.space_group_name_H-M   'P 1'
#
loop_
_entity.id
_entity.type
_entity.pdbx_description
1 polymer ?
#
loop_
_entity_poly.entity_id
_entity_poly.type
_entity_poly.pdbx_seq_one_letter_code
_entity_poly.pdbx_strand_id
1 'polypeptide(L)'
;RFAGNLKGLAGKLDYFQELGVNFLHLMPVFESPEGESDGGYAVSDFRRVDKRFGTFKDLQQLQHKMQGEGMYLMLDIVLNHTSYHHEWATKAKAGDKKYQDYFYMYNDRQLPDQFDRAMPEIFPESAPGNFTWNEEMKKWVMTVFHRYQWDLNYTNPQVFLEMLDNIFFYANLGVDVLRIDAPAFIWKQMGTTCQNLPQAHTLLRLIKQCV
;
A
#
# COMPACT_ATOMS: atom_id res chain seq x y z
N ARG A 1 15.04 8.71 11.66
CA ARG A 1 15.38 9.39 12.92
C ARG A 1 16.53 10.38 12.76
N PHE A 2 17.61 10.00 12.07
CA PHE A 2 18.82 10.83 12.00
C PHE A 2 18.71 11.99 11.00
N ALA A 3 18.06 11.81 9.87
CA ALA A 3 17.83 12.87 8.87
C ALA A 3 16.49 13.61 9.05
N GLY A 4 15.56 13.03 9.75
CA GLY A 4 14.28 13.60 10.14
C GLY A 4 13.24 13.63 9.02
N ASN A 5 13.60 14.09 7.82
CA ASN A 5 12.68 14.25 6.68
C ASN A 5 13.43 14.21 5.34
N LEU A 6 12.69 14.37 4.23
CA LEU A 6 13.26 14.32 2.87
C LEU A 6 14.35 15.37 2.61
N LYS A 7 14.20 16.59 3.15
CA LYS A 7 15.24 17.65 3.05
C LYS A 7 16.50 17.26 3.80
N GLY A 8 16.34 16.72 5.01
CA GLY A 8 17.47 16.24 5.81
C GLY A 8 18.20 15.08 5.11
N LEU A 9 17.45 14.17 4.47
CA LEU A 9 18.02 13.08 3.69
C LEU A 9 18.80 13.62 2.47
N ALA A 10 18.22 14.57 1.72
CA ALA A 10 18.89 15.23 0.59
C ALA A 10 20.20 15.92 0.98
N GLY A 11 20.29 16.41 2.22
CA GLY A 11 21.50 17.00 2.78
C GLY A 11 22.54 15.99 3.27
N LYS A 12 22.28 14.68 3.13
CA LYS A 12 23.17 13.59 3.56
C LYS A 12 23.62 12.66 2.42
N LEU A 13 23.33 13.00 1.17
CA LEU A 13 23.68 12.13 0.03
C LEU A 13 25.20 11.94 -0.07
N ASP A 14 25.99 13.01 0.14
CA ASP A 14 27.46 12.95 0.13
C ASP A 14 27.97 11.88 1.14
N TYR A 15 27.39 11.83 2.32
CA TYR A 15 27.74 10.82 3.34
C TYR A 15 27.47 9.39 2.86
N PHE A 16 26.35 9.16 2.16
CA PHE A 16 26.05 7.83 1.59
C PHE A 16 27.02 7.47 0.47
N GLN A 17 27.41 8.43 -0.36
CA GLN A 17 28.40 8.22 -1.42
C GLN A 17 29.77 7.88 -0.84
N GLU A 18 30.21 8.58 0.22
CA GLU A 18 31.45 8.26 0.94
C GLU A 18 31.47 6.83 1.51
N LEU A 19 30.28 6.31 1.89
CA LEU A 19 30.10 4.91 2.30
C LEU A 19 30.05 3.92 1.13
N GLY A 20 30.08 4.39 -0.12
CA GLY A 20 29.90 3.56 -1.30
C GLY A 20 28.45 3.15 -1.58
N VAL A 21 27.47 3.83 -0.96
CA VAL A 21 26.04 3.57 -1.18
C VAL A 21 25.55 4.42 -2.33
N ASN A 22 25.00 3.77 -3.36
CA ASN A 22 24.43 4.42 -4.55
C ASN A 22 22.95 4.06 -4.77
N PHE A 23 22.32 3.33 -3.85
CA PHE A 23 20.95 2.88 -3.93
C PHE A 23 20.26 3.07 -2.58
N LEU A 24 19.22 3.91 -2.52
CA LEU A 24 18.48 4.17 -1.29
C LEU A 24 17.04 3.68 -1.41
N HIS A 25 16.63 2.86 -0.45
CA HIS A 25 15.26 2.44 -0.28
C HIS A 25 14.59 3.30 0.80
N LEU A 26 13.52 3.97 0.44
CA LEU A 26 12.64 4.65 1.39
C LEU A 26 11.42 3.79 1.67
N MET A 27 11.16 3.51 2.94
CA MET A 27 9.89 2.96 3.40
C MET A 27 8.75 3.91 2.99
N PRO A 28 7.46 3.52 3.08
CA PRO A 28 6.37 4.32 2.54
C PRO A 28 6.42 5.78 3.02
N VAL A 29 6.47 6.70 2.06
CA VAL A 29 6.47 8.15 2.30
C VAL A 29 5.09 8.78 2.07
N PHE A 30 4.10 7.95 1.71
CA PHE A 30 2.74 8.38 1.41
C PHE A 30 2.01 8.89 2.65
N GLU A 31 0.96 9.70 2.43
CA GLU A 31 0.11 10.16 3.51
C GLU A 31 -0.53 8.97 4.23
N SER A 32 -0.42 8.96 5.55
CA SER A 32 -0.98 7.92 6.42
C SER A 32 -1.52 8.53 7.71
N PRO A 33 -2.55 7.94 8.34
CA PRO A 33 -3.13 8.46 9.57
C PRO A 33 -2.14 8.43 10.73
N GLU A 34 -2.24 9.39 11.62
CA GLU A 34 -1.48 9.36 12.87
C GLU A 34 -2.04 8.26 13.80
N GLY A 35 -1.14 7.47 14.41
CA GLY A 35 -1.49 6.38 15.33
C GLY A 35 -1.89 5.06 14.64
N GLU A 36 -2.52 5.10 13.48
CA GLU A 36 -2.95 3.92 12.71
C GLU A 36 -2.28 3.88 11.32
N SER A 37 -0.98 4.15 11.29
CA SER A 37 -0.21 4.22 10.05
C SER A 37 0.51 2.93 9.67
N ASP A 38 0.73 2.03 10.63
CA ASP A 38 1.57 0.83 10.43
C ASP A 38 2.91 1.18 9.76
N GLY A 39 3.63 2.17 10.32
CA GLY A 39 4.91 2.60 9.73
C GLY A 39 4.81 3.29 8.36
N GLY A 40 3.60 3.68 7.94
CA GLY A 40 3.30 4.26 6.64
C GLY A 40 2.63 3.30 5.65
N TYR A 41 2.47 2.02 6.03
CA TYR A 41 1.81 1.02 5.17
C TYR A 41 0.28 1.13 5.14
N ALA A 42 -0.35 1.85 6.07
CA ALA A 42 -1.77 2.19 6.00
C ALA A 42 -1.97 3.49 5.20
N VAL A 43 -1.86 3.41 3.87
CA VAL A 43 -1.87 4.57 2.98
C VAL A 43 -3.25 5.19 2.88
N SER A 44 -3.37 6.49 3.19
CA SER A 44 -4.61 7.27 3.03
C SER A 44 -4.66 8.07 1.72
N ASP A 45 -3.50 8.40 1.14
CA ASP A 45 -3.40 9.02 -0.19
C ASP A 45 -2.05 8.64 -0.83
N PHE A 46 -2.09 7.92 -1.94
CA PHE A 46 -0.89 7.49 -2.66
C PHE A 46 -0.16 8.64 -3.37
N ARG A 47 -0.81 9.77 -3.62
CA ARG A 47 -0.25 10.91 -4.38
C ARG A 47 0.14 12.07 -3.49
N ARG A 48 0.11 11.89 -2.17
CA ARG A 48 0.56 12.85 -1.19
C ARG A 48 1.70 12.27 -0.36
N VAL A 49 2.67 13.12 -0.07
CA VAL A 49 3.73 12.81 0.88
C VAL A 49 3.23 13.14 2.29
N ASP A 50 3.46 12.25 3.24
CA ASP A 50 3.15 12.47 4.63
C ASP A 50 3.88 13.74 5.14
N LYS A 51 3.12 14.64 5.78
CA LYS A 51 3.62 15.92 6.28
C LYS A 51 4.82 15.80 7.22
N ARG A 52 4.98 14.64 7.88
CA ARG A 52 6.13 14.35 8.76
C ARG A 52 7.44 14.26 7.97
N PHE A 53 7.39 13.88 6.72
CA PHE A 53 8.56 13.71 5.84
C PHE A 53 8.80 14.91 4.95
N GLY A 54 7.78 15.73 4.69
CA GLY A 54 7.87 16.91 3.84
C GLY A 54 6.73 17.02 2.84
N THR A 55 7.03 17.51 1.66
CA THR A 55 6.07 17.73 0.56
C THR A 55 6.42 16.87 -0.65
N PHE A 56 5.49 16.77 -1.59
CA PHE A 56 5.76 16.15 -2.89
C PHE A 56 6.93 16.84 -3.63
N LYS A 57 7.04 18.17 -3.51
CA LYS A 57 8.17 18.92 -4.07
C LYS A 57 9.51 18.51 -3.43
N ASP A 58 9.54 18.22 -2.14
CA ASP A 58 10.75 17.76 -1.47
C ASP A 58 11.17 16.36 -1.97
N LEU A 59 10.21 15.48 -2.24
CA LEU A 59 10.45 14.18 -2.85
C LEU A 59 11.02 14.32 -4.28
N GLN A 60 10.43 15.20 -5.10
CA GLN A 60 10.95 15.50 -6.45
C GLN A 60 12.38 16.04 -6.39
N GLN A 61 12.65 16.96 -5.49
CA GLN A 61 14.00 17.54 -5.33
C GLN A 61 15.02 16.49 -4.90
N LEU A 62 14.64 15.59 -3.97
CA LEU A 62 15.48 14.47 -3.56
C LEU A 62 15.79 13.55 -4.76
N GLN A 63 14.76 13.15 -5.51
CA GLN A 63 14.92 12.29 -6.68
C GLN A 63 15.85 12.91 -7.73
N HIS A 64 15.63 14.19 -8.09
CA HIS A 64 16.50 14.89 -9.05
C HIS A 64 17.94 14.99 -8.55
N LYS A 65 18.15 15.27 -7.26
CA LYS A 65 19.49 15.34 -6.67
C LYS A 65 20.19 13.98 -6.74
N MET A 66 19.50 12.91 -6.32
CA MET A 66 20.01 11.54 -6.38
C MET A 66 20.39 11.14 -7.81
N GLN A 67 19.51 11.42 -8.79
CA GLN A 67 19.79 11.15 -10.20
C GLN A 67 21.02 11.91 -10.70
N GLY A 68 21.16 13.19 -10.35
CA GLY A 68 22.33 14.01 -10.71
C GLY A 68 23.64 13.52 -10.10
N GLU A 69 23.57 12.81 -8.99
CA GLU A 69 24.71 12.23 -8.28
C GLU A 69 24.92 10.72 -8.60
N GLY A 70 24.18 10.15 -9.58
CA GLY A 70 24.30 8.75 -9.99
C GLY A 70 23.78 7.76 -8.95
N MET A 71 22.86 8.21 -8.09
CA MET A 71 22.20 7.38 -7.08
C MET A 71 20.79 6.98 -7.52
N TYR A 72 20.35 5.80 -7.11
CA TYR A 72 19.04 5.22 -7.42
C TYR A 72 18.09 5.32 -6.22
N LEU A 73 16.84 5.67 -6.50
CA LEU A 73 15.76 5.76 -5.51
C LEU A 73 14.80 4.57 -5.66
N MET A 74 14.59 3.84 -4.56
CA MET A 74 13.51 2.87 -4.43
C MET A 74 12.45 3.38 -3.45
N LEU A 75 11.19 3.29 -3.84
CA LEU A 75 10.04 3.53 -2.96
C LEU A 75 9.22 2.26 -2.77
N ASP A 76 8.63 2.11 -1.58
CA ASP A 76 7.56 1.14 -1.37
C ASP A 76 6.30 1.52 -2.14
N ILE A 77 5.55 0.54 -2.63
CA ILE A 77 4.18 0.68 -3.09
C ILE A 77 3.30 -0.40 -2.45
N VAL A 78 2.22 0.01 -1.80
CA VAL A 78 1.32 -0.87 -1.07
C VAL A 78 0.16 -1.25 -1.98
N LEU A 79 0.13 -2.48 -2.49
CA LEU A 79 -0.90 -2.93 -3.44
C LEU A 79 -2.03 -3.70 -2.76
N ASN A 80 -1.78 -4.37 -1.62
CA ASN A 80 -2.77 -5.26 -1.02
C ASN A 80 -3.94 -4.54 -0.36
N HIS A 81 -3.72 -3.37 0.23
CA HIS A 81 -4.71 -2.68 1.05
C HIS A 81 -4.52 -1.17 1.02
N THR A 82 -5.54 -0.45 1.51
CA THR A 82 -5.44 0.97 1.84
C THR A 82 -5.82 1.20 3.31
N SER A 83 -5.49 2.38 3.85
CA SER A 83 -6.10 2.83 5.10
C SER A 83 -7.63 2.97 4.92
N TYR A 84 -8.38 2.72 5.99
CA TYR A 84 -9.81 2.98 6.01
C TYR A 84 -10.16 4.50 6.02
N HIS A 85 -9.13 5.37 6.04
CA HIS A 85 -9.22 6.81 5.77
C HIS A 85 -8.95 7.18 4.31
N HIS A 86 -8.56 6.23 3.46
CA HIS A 86 -8.40 6.47 2.02
C HIS A 86 -9.70 6.96 1.40
N GLU A 87 -9.62 7.79 0.36
CA GLU A 87 -10.80 8.33 -0.33
C GLU A 87 -11.79 7.23 -0.76
N TRP A 88 -11.28 6.10 -1.25
CA TRP A 88 -12.13 4.96 -1.67
C TRP A 88 -12.89 4.36 -0.49
N ALA A 89 -12.22 4.18 0.65
CA ALA A 89 -12.85 3.68 1.85
C ALA A 89 -13.87 4.66 2.42
N THR A 90 -13.59 5.97 2.36
CA THR A 90 -14.52 7.03 2.77
C THR A 90 -15.78 7.04 1.90
N LYS A 91 -15.63 6.92 0.58
CA LYS A 91 -16.77 6.81 -0.35
C LYS A 91 -17.56 5.52 -0.14
N ALA A 92 -16.88 4.40 0.11
CA ALA A 92 -17.54 3.13 0.43
C ALA A 92 -18.38 3.23 1.71
N LYS A 93 -17.85 3.89 2.77
CA LYS A 93 -18.58 4.19 4.01
C LYS A 93 -19.80 5.07 3.77
N ALA A 94 -19.70 6.02 2.86
CA ALA A 94 -20.84 6.87 2.46
C ALA A 94 -21.91 6.13 1.62
N GLY A 95 -21.72 4.83 1.34
CA GLY A 95 -22.69 4.00 0.64
C GLY A 95 -22.48 3.88 -0.87
N ASP A 96 -21.41 4.45 -1.42
CA ASP A 96 -21.11 4.35 -2.85
C ASP A 96 -20.76 2.90 -3.22
N LYS A 97 -21.62 2.28 -4.03
CA LYS A 97 -21.50 0.87 -4.42
C LYS A 97 -20.25 0.58 -5.24
N LYS A 98 -19.85 1.53 -6.11
CA LYS A 98 -18.60 1.41 -6.87
C LYS A 98 -17.42 1.18 -5.94
N TYR A 99 -17.28 2.00 -4.91
CA TYR A 99 -16.17 1.93 -3.97
C TYR A 99 -16.33 0.82 -2.92
N GLN A 100 -17.56 0.40 -2.59
CA GLN A 100 -17.76 -0.82 -1.80
C GLN A 100 -17.21 -2.05 -2.53
N ASP A 101 -17.30 -2.10 -3.85
CA ASP A 101 -16.80 -3.18 -4.69
C ASP A 101 -15.26 -3.17 -4.86
N TYR A 102 -14.59 -2.10 -4.43
CA TYR A 102 -13.13 -2.03 -4.38
C TYR A 102 -12.52 -2.85 -3.23
N PHE A 103 -13.35 -3.26 -2.27
CA PHE A 103 -12.94 -4.00 -1.08
C PHE A 103 -13.76 -5.29 -0.94
N TYR A 104 -13.26 -6.23 -0.15
CA TYR A 104 -14.02 -7.43 0.21
C TYR A 104 -14.94 -7.09 1.40
N MET A 105 -16.24 -6.92 1.14
CA MET A 105 -17.24 -6.51 2.12
C MET A 105 -18.46 -7.45 2.12
N TYR A 106 -18.89 -7.87 3.31
CA TYR A 106 -19.97 -8.86 3.49
C TYR A 106 -20.98 -8.36 4.52
N ASN A 107 -22.26 -8.72 4.34
CA ASN A 107 -23.33 -8.30 5.25
C ASN A 107 -23.37 -9.15 6.53
N ASP A 108 -22.85 -10.36 6.49
CA ASP A 108 -22.83 -11.34 7.58
C ASP A 108 -21.50 -12.10 7.62
N ARG A 109 -21.38 -13.07 8.55
CA ARG A 109 -20.19 -13.90 8.72
C ARG A 109 -20.13 -15.14 7.83
N GLN A 110 -21.15 -15.42 7.02
CA GLN A 110 -21.23 -16.68 6.27
C GLN A 110 -20.02 -16.87 5.33
N LEU A 111 -19.68 -15.86 4.52
CA LEU A 111 -18.53 -15.92 3.63
C LEU A 111 -17.21 -15.63 4.38
N PRO A 112 -17.11 -14.64 5.26
CA PRO A 112 -15.95 -14.45 6.13
C PRO A 112 -15.51 -15.73 6.85
N ASP A 113 -16.42 -16.47 7.48
CA ASP A 113 -16.08 -17.72 8.19
C ASP A 113 -15.58 -18.82 7.26
N GLN A 114 -15.98 -18.81 5.99
CA GLN A 114 -15.45 -19.75 5.00
C GLN A 114 -14.00 -19.39 4.61
N PHE A 115 -13.67 -18.09 4.51
CA PHE A 115 -12.29 -17.65 4.32
C PHE A 115 -11.43 -17.98 5.53
N ASP A 116 -11.88 -17.67 6.73
CA ASP A 116 -11.14 -17.89 7.99
C ASP A 116 -10.77 -19.36 8.23
N ARG A 117 -11.52 -20.33 7.66
CA ARG A 117 -11.18 -21.76 7.76
C ARG A 117 -9.84 -22.13 7.12
N ALA A 118 -9.40 -21.40 6.11
CA ALA A 118 -8.20 -21.70 5.34
C ALA A 118 -7.14 -20.60 5.40
N MET A 119 -7.54 -19.37 5.70
CA MET A 119 -6.63 -18.22 5.78
C MET A 119 -5.95 -18.17 7.16
N PRO A 120 -4.62 -18.16 7.21
CA PRO A 120 -3.92 -17.92 8.47
C PRO A 120 -4.06 -16.46 8.88
N GLU A 121 -4.07 -16.22 10.18
CA GLU A 121 -3.94 -14.87 10.75
C GLU A 121 -2.49 -14.41 10.68
N ILE A 122 -2.25 -13.18 10.23
CA ILE A 122 -0.90 -12.63 10.09
C ILE A 122 -0.38 -12.08 11.42
N PHE A 123 -1.24 -11.38 12.16
CA PHE A 123 -0.92 -10.81 13.45
C PHE A 123 -1.90 -11.28 14.54
N PRO A 124 -1.91 -12.57 14.92
CA PRO A 124 -2.94 -13.12 15.81
C PRO A 124 -2.97 -12.47 17.20
N GLU A 125 -1.84 -11.91 17.66
CA GLU A 125 -1.78 -11.25 18.97
C GLU A 125 -2.26 -9.80 18.96
N SER A 126 -1.96 -9.05 17.88
CA SER A 126 -2.22 -7.60 17.79
C SER A 126 -3.40 -7.23 16.89
N ALA A 127 -3.74 -8.09 15.94
CA ALA A 127 -4.84 -7.91 15.01
C ALA A 127 -5.49 -9.28 14.68
N PRO A 128 -6.19 -9.90 15.63
CA PRO A 128 -6.79 -11.21 15.44
C PRO A 128 -7.92 -11.18 14.42
N GLY A 129 -8.04 -12.26 13.66
CA GLY A 129 -9.02 -12.44 12.59
C GLY A 129 -8.60 -11.80 11.27
N ASN A 130 -9.31 -12.18 10.19
CA ASN A 130 -9.10 -11.61 8.85
C ASN A 130 -10.22 -10.66 8.43
N PHE A 131 -11.20 -10.40 9.31
CA PHE A 131 -12.34 -9.53 9.02
C PHE A 131 -12.69 -8.66 10.21
N THR A 132 -12.95 -7.38 9.93
CA THR A 132 -13.36 -6.39 10.94
C THR A 132 -14.79 -5.92 10.66
N TRP A 133 -15.62 -5.87 11.69
CA TRP A 133 -16.96 -5.29 11.61
C TRP A 133 -16.88 -3.77 11.51
N ASN A 134 -17.52 -3.22 10.48
CA ASN A 134 -17.70 -1.77 10.35
C ASN A 134 -19.12 -1.38 10.74
N GLU A 135 -19.23 -0.62 11.83
CA GLU A 135 -20.52 -0.25 12.43
C GLU A 135 -21.32 0.72 11.57
N GLU A 136 -20.64 1.63 10.82
CA GLU A 136 -21.31 2.61 9.96
C GLU A 136 -22.01 1.94 8.78
N MET A 137 -21.32 0.99 8.13
CA MET A 137 -21.85 0.28 6.96
C MET A 137 -22.66 -0.95 7.30
N LYS A 138 -22.61 -1.42 8.55
CA LYS A 138 -23.15 -2.74 8.97
C LYS A 138 -22.60 -3.86 8.07
N LYS A 139 -21.29 -3.89 7.89
CA LYS A 139 -20.58 -4.86 7.06
C LYS A 139 -19.32 -5.39 7.71
N TRP A 140 -18.99 -6.63 7.41
CA TRP A 140 -17.68 -7.22 7.64
C TRP A 140 -16.75 -6.87 6.48
N VAL A 141 -15.60 -6.27 6.78
CA VAL A 141 -14.58 -5.89 5.80
C VAL A 141 -13.36 -6.77 6.00
N MET A 142 -12.79 -7.27 4.91
CA MET A 142 -11.54 -8.03 4.99
C MET A 142 -10.37 -7.11 5.39
N THR A 143 -9.64 -7.53 6.42
CA THR A 143 -8.54 -6.78 7.05
C THR A 143 -7.45 -7.75 7.49
N VAL A 144 -6.73 -8.32 6.51
CA VAL A 144 -5.76 -9.40 6.75
C VAL A 144 -4.60 -8.96 7.64
N PHE A 145 -4.23 -7.67 7.63
CA PHE A 145 -3.16 -7.11 8.45
C PHE A 145 -3.71 -6.44 9.70
N HIS A 146 -4.10 -5.18 9.61
CA HIS A 146 -4.68 -4.45 10.74
C HIS A 146 -6.12 -4.01 10.43
N ARG A 147 -6.96 -3.87 11.46
CA ARG A 147 -8.37 -3.47 11.33
C ARG A 147 -8.59 -2.17 10.52
N TYR A 148 -7.59 -1.30 10.47
CA TYR A 148 -7.61 -0.04 9.73
C TYR A 148 -7.00 -0.15 8.32
N GLN A 149 -6.57 -1.35 7.89
CA GLN A 149 -6.06 -1.66 6.55
C GLN A 149 -7.06 -2.56 5.82
N TRP A 150 -7.81 -1.98 4.89
CA TRP A 150 -8.87 -2.67 4.15
C TRP A 150 -8.31 -3.30 2.88
N ASP A 151 -8.49 -4.61 2.75
CA ASP A 151 -7.95 -5.38 1.64
C ASP A 151 -8.67 -5.06 0.32
N LEU A 152 -7.88 -4.77 -0.71
CA LEU A 152 -8.35 -4.41 -2.04
C LEU A 152 -8.81 -5.63 -2.84
N ASN A 153 -9.91 -5.49 -3.56
CA ASN A 153 -10.54 -6.52 -4.36
C ASN A 153 -10.02 -6.50 -5.81
N TYR A 154 -8.95 -7.23 -6.09
CA TYR A 154 -8.39 -7.33 -7.45
C TYR A 154 -9.21 -8.21 -8.41
N THR A 155 -10.33 -8.82 -7.97
CA THR A 155 -11.30 -9.40 -8.90
C THR A 155 -12.07 -8.30 -9.65
N ASN A 156 -12.07 -7.06 -9.11
CA ASN A 156 -12.54 -5.87 -9.79
C ASN A 156 -11.40 -5.23 -10.61
N PRO A 157 -11.44 -5.25 -11.96
CA PRO A 157 -10.37 -4.71 -12.79
C PRO A 157 -10.08 -3.22 -12.56
N GLN A 158 -11.06 -2.45 -12.09
CA GLN A 158 -10.87 -1.02 -11.81
C GLN A 158 -9.86 -0.80 -10.69
N VAL A 159 -9.82 -1.68 -9.68
CA VAL A 159 -8.81 -1.64 -8.61
C VAL A 159 -7.41 -1.77 -9.19
N PHE A 160 -7.21 -2.73 -10.10
CA PHE A 160 -5.93 -2.90 -10.78
C PHE A 160 -5.53 -1.65 -11.57
N LEU A 161 -6.45 -1.07 -12.34
CA LEU A 161 -6.18 0.12 -13.16
C LEU A 161 -5.84 1.35 -12.30
N GLU A 162 -6.57 1.58 -11.21
CA GLU A 162 -6.28 2.68 -10.26
C GLU A 162 -4.89 2.51 -9.60
N MET A 163 -4.54 1.28 -9.22
CA MET A 163 -3.23 1.01 -8.63
C MET A 163 -2.10 1.11 -9.67
N LEU A 164 -2.34 0.68 -10.90
CA LEU A 164 -1.40 0.84 -12.01
C LEU A 164 -1.15 2.32 -12.32
N ASP A 165 -2.19 3.16 -12.26
CA ASP A 165 -2.06 4.61 -12.44
C ASP A 165 -1.22 5.26 -11.31
N ASN A 166 -1.34 4.77 -10.07
CA ASN A 166 -0.44 5.18 -8.99
C ASN A 166 1.01 4.73 -9.24
N ILE A 167 1.24 3.55 -9.78
CA ILE A 167 2.57 3.07 -10.19
C ILE A 167 3.15 3.99 -11.27
N PHE A 168 2.40 4.30 -12.32
CA PHE A 168 2.84 5.22 -13.38
C PHE A 168 3.14 6.62 -12.87
N PHE A 169 2.38 7.11 -11.90
CA PHE A 169 2.63 8.40 -11.29
C PHE A 169 4.05 8.48 -10.70
N TYR A 170 4.50 7.45 -9.99
CA TYR A 170 5.84 7.40 -9.41
C TYR A 170 6.93 7.04 -10.44
N ALA A 171 6.65 6.20 -11.42
CA ALA A 171 7.55 5.96 -12.53
C ALA A 171 7.82 7.25 -13.32
N ASN A 172 6.80 8.04 -13.61
CA ASN A 172 6.92 9.34 -14.26
C ASN A 172 7.64 10.41 -13.42
N LEU A 173 7.62 10.26 -12.09
CA LEU A 173 8.43 11.10 -11.20
C LEU A 173 9.94 10.81 -11.33
N GLY A 174 10.30 9.67 -11.91
CA GLY A 174 11.69 9.21 -12.05
C GLY A 174 12.16 8.33 -10.88
N VAL A 175 11.23 7.70 -10.15
CA VAL A 175 11.59 6.65 -9.20
C VAL A 175 12.12 5.45 -9.95
N ASP A 176 13.34 5.01 -9.62
CA ASP A 176 14.04 3.98 -10.38
C ASP A 176 13.50 2.58 -10.10
N VAL A 177 13.09 2.32 -8.88
CA VAL A 177 12.60 1.01 -8.44
C VAL A 177 11.39 1.17 -7.51
N LEU A 178 10.36 0.35 -7.73
CA LEU A 178 9.24 0.20 -6.81
C LEU A 178 9.34 -1.16 -6.10
N ARG A 179 9.40 -1.14 -4.77
CA ARG A 179 9.29 -2.34 -3.95
C ARG A 179 7.81 -2.57 -3.62
N ILE A 180 7.25 -3.65 -4.13
CA ILE A 180 5.85 -4.00 -3.90
C ILE A 180 5.72 -4.64 -2.51
N ASP A 181 4.93 -4.01 -1.64
CA ASP A 181 4.60 -4.56 -0.33
C ASP A 181 3.51 -5.63 -0.42
N ALA A 182 3.62 -6.65 0.43
CA ALA A 182 2.64 -7.73 0.59
C ALA A 182 2.15 -8.38 -0.73
N PRO A 183 3.00 -8.63 -1.74
CA PRO A 183 2.56 -9.09 -3.06
C PRO A 183 1.90 -10.47 -3.02
N ALA A 184 2.23 -11.29 -2.02
CA ALA A 184 1.65 -12.62 -1.83
C ALA A 184 0.14 -12.58 -1.58
N PHE A 185 -0.38 -11.48 -1.04
CA PHE A 185 -1.74 -11.36 -0.51
C PHE A 185 -2.74 -10.69 -1.48
N ILE A 186 -2.28 -10.14 -2.61
CA ILE A 186 -3.13 -9.31 -3.49
C ILE A 186 -4.30 -10.04 -4.15
N TRP A 187 -4.29 -11.38 -4.20
CA TRP A 187 -5.41 -12.17 -4.71
C TRP A 187 -6.04 -13.03 -3.62
N LYS A 188 -7.37 -12.97 -3.53
CA LYS A 188 -8.15 -13.74 -2.56
C LYS A 188 -8.99 -14.79 -3.27
N GLN A 189 -8.92 -16.02 -2.78
CA GLN A 189 -9.74 -17.13 -3.28
C GLN A 189 -10.18 -18.01 -2.11
N MET A 190 -11.48 -18.16 -1.98
CA MET A 190 -12.07 -18.99 -0.93
C MET A 190 -11.54 -20.42 -0.97
N GLY A 191 -11.35 -21.02 0.20
CA GLY A 191 -10.81 -22.38 0.35
C GLY A 191 -9.30 -22.49 0.16
N THR A 192 -8.60 -21.36 0.05
CA THR A 192 -7.13 -21.29 -0.01
C THR A 192 -6.58 -20.45 1.13
N THR A 193 -5.26 -20.44 1.31
CA THR A 193 -4.59 -19.54 2.26
C THR A 193 -4.61 -18.08 1.82
N CYS A 194 -5.08 -17.76 0.60
CA CYS A 194 -4.99 -16.44 -0.03
C CYS A 194 -3.56 -15.88 -0.09
N GLN A 195 -2.57 -16.76 -0.20
CA GLN A 195 -1.16 -16.40 -0.27
C GLN A 195 -0.49 -17.06 -1.48
N ASN A 196 0.31 -16.29 -2.21
CA ASN A 196 1.11 -16.75 -3.36
C ASN A 196 0.31 -17.47 -4.45
N LEU A 197 -0.96 -17.11 -4.63
CA LEU A 197 -1.82 -17.70 -5.64
C LEU A 197 -1.34 -17.34 -7.06
N PRO A 198 -1.57 -18.21 -8.06
CA PRO A 198 -1.14 -17.96 -9.45
C PRO A 198 -1.62 -16.63 -10.02
N GLN A 199 -2.79 -16.17 -9.63
CA GLN A 199 -3.36 -14.88 -10.05
C GLN A 199 -2.55 -13.70 -9.52
N ALA A 200 -2.04 -13.76 -8.28
CA ALA A 200 -1.15 -12.73 -7.73
C ALA A 200 0.11 -12.59 -8.61
N HIS A 201 0.75 -13.71 -8.96
CA HIS A 201 1.91 -13.72 -9.86
C HIS A 201 1.56 -13.20 -11.28
N THR A 202 0.34 -13.46 -11.75
CA THR A 202 -0.13 -12.95 -13.05
C THR A 202 -0.30 -11.43 -13.02
N LEU A 203 -0.87 -10.86 -11.95
CA LEU A 203 -0.98 -9.41 -11.76
C LEU A 203 0.40 -8.75 -11.71
N LEU A 204 1.36 -9.34 -10.98
CA LEU A 204 2.73 -8.81 -10.91
C LEU A 204 3.43 -8.83 -12.28
N ARG A 205 3.24 -9.90 -13.06
CA ARG A 205 3.76 -9.95 -14.43
C ARG A 205 3.11 -8.91 -15.33
N LEU A 206 1.81 -8.69 -15.18
CA LEU A 206 1.10 -7.67 -15.94
C LEU A 206 1.60 -6.26 -15.59
N ILE A 207 1.77 -5.94 -14.31
CA ILE A 207 2.40 -4.68 -13.89
C ILE A 207 3.76 -4.51 -14.57
N LYS A 208 4.63 -5.53 -14.50
CA LYS A 208 5.96 -5.49 -15.13
C LYS A 208 5.91 -5.27 -16.65
N GLN A 209 4.86 -5.71 -17.32
CA GLN A 209 4.69 -5.50 -18.77
C GLN A 209 4.19 -4.11 -19.12
N CYS A 210 3.54 -3.42 -18.19
CA CYS A 210 3.00 -2.07 -18.37
C CYS A 210 4.04 -0.97 -18.03
N VAL A 211 4.99 -1.26 -17.16
CA VAL A 211 6.07 -0.37 -16.70
C VAL A 211 7.38 -0.72 -17.40
#